data_c67859e5b3fc7f473d167dd1f3bf72dd
#
_entry.id   c67859e5b3fc7f473d167dd1f3bf72dd
#
_cell.length_a   1.000
_cell.length_b   1.000
_cell.length_c   1.000
_cell.angle_alpha   90.00
_cell.angle_beta   90.00
_cell.angle_gamma   90.00
#
_symmetry.space_group_name_H-M   'P 1'
#
loop_
_entity.id
_entity.type
_entity.pdbx_description
1 polymer ?
#
loop_
_entity_poly.entity_id
_entity_poly.type
_entity_poly.pdbx_seq_one_letter_code
_entity_poly.pdbx_strand_id
1 'polypeptide(L)'
;MLEIDVISDKLRKLRAHYFARDSRYDDLLAIRQGKIDQVFPGMFSEDYPKPMIANFIDVAARDVAEVIAPLPAFNCMTTKTTSDRARERSDKRTMIAAGYRDTANLQTMMYTGADRYLTFGWLPFLIEPDYENNRPMIRIDSPIGAYPEFDRFMRLVSYSKRYVKTVRELINDFPEHENIIRGQYENRNSDRILEMYRYQDKDQMVLFLPERNNFVLSRVENELGEIPVAIALRPGVDSDEHQRGQFDDIMWVQVARSRFASLTLEAAQKAVQAPFALPSDVNVLEIGPDATIRSANPQQIRRVDLNLPPNIFQENEILDQEMRTGSRYPEGRLGQQSGSIVTGRGVEALMGGFDTQVKTAQGVFAETFREVIRLCFMMDEKLFGDVTKEVRGINAGAPYVVTYTPKKDIAGDYTCDVTYGMMAGLDPNRALVFGLQARGDKLISRDFLRRQMPWEMNVTQEEERVEVEELRDSLMQAVASYANALPQIAMQGGDPSKVINAIAKVIVGRQNGDPIEEIVAEAFAPEPQPQQPQQGGMPGQQPQAPGAQPGQPPMGMPAPQQGQGGSALQQLLAGLNSSGNPQLAASVSRRSPA
;
A
#
# COMPACT_ATOMS: atom_id res chain seq x y z
N MET A 1 21.57 18.98 -23.22
CA MET A 1 20.73 19.90 -22.40
C MET A 1 19.99 20.87 -23.31
N LEU A 2 18.68 21.03 -23.13
CA LEU A 2 17.84 21.98 -23.89
C LEU A 2 18.06 23.42 -23.37
N GLU A 3 18.03 24.42 -24.26
CA GLU A 3 18.03 25.82 -23.86
C GLU A 3 16.73 26.22 -23.18
N ILE A 4 16.79 27.24 -22.31
CA ILE A 4 15.62 27.64 -21.50
C ILE A 4 14.46 28.14 -22.35
N ASP A 5 14.74 28.82 -23.45
CA ASP A 5 13.68 29.31 -24.36
C ASP A 5 12.94 28.18 -25.06
N VAL A 6 13.65 27.09 -25.39
CA VAL A 6 13.04 25.88 -25.97
C VAL A 6 12.15 25.20 -24.92
N ILE A 7 12.61 25.13 -23.66
CA ILE A 7 11.85 24.58 -22.54
C ILE A 7 10.57 25.41 -22.31
N SER A 8 10.68 26.72 -22.30
CA SER A 8 9.56 27.65 -22.11
C SER A 8 8.53 27.53 -23.23
N ASP A 9 8.99 27.42 -24.48
CA ASP A 9 8.11 27.20 -25.64
C ASP A 9 7.39 25.84 -25.57
N LYS A 10 8.12 24.81 -25.18
CA LYS A 10 7.56 23.46 -24.97
C LYS A 10 6.49 23.50 -23.89
N LEU A 11 6.77 24.14 -22.77
CA LEU A 11 5.84 24.29 -21.67
C LEU A 11 4.58 25.04 -22.09
N ARG A 12 4.71 26.12 -22.88
CA ARG A 12 3.58 26.87 -23.40
C ARG A 12 2.67 26.00 -24.27
N LYS A 13 3.25 25.13 -25.13
CA LYS A 13 2.50 24.18 -25.95
C LYS A 13 1.79 23.13 -25.10
N LEU A 14 2.47 22.56 -24.11
CA LEU A 14 1.88 21.59 -23.18
C LEU A 14 0.72 22.21 -22.37
N ARG A 15 0.91 23.44 -21.87
CA ARG A 15 -0.14 24.15 -21.15
C ARG A 15 -1.37 24.43 -22.04
N ALA A 16 -1.16 24.77 -23.31
CA ALA A 16 -2.26 24.93 -24.26
C ALA A 16 -2.97 23.59 -24.55
N HIS A 17 -2.22 22.52 -24.69
CA HIS A 17 -2.77 21.17 -24.87
C HIS A 17 -3.63 20.73 -23.68
N TYR A 18 -3.19 20.98 -22.47
CA TYR A 18 -3.89 20.59 -21.25
C TYR A 18 -4.92 21.61 -20.72
N PHE A 19 -5.19 22.69 -21.46
CA PHE A 19 -6.05 23.77 -20.98
C PHE A 19 -7.47 23.30 -20.62
N ALA A 20 -8.09 22.49 -21.46
CA ALA A 20 -9.44 21.96 -21.21
C ALA A 20 -9.48 21.06 -19.96
N ARG A 21 -8.44 20.28 -19.74
CA ARG A 21 -8.27 19.47 -18.55
C ARG A 21 -8.16 20.33 -17.28
N ASP A 22 -7.31 21.33 -17.31
CA ASP A 22 -7.07 22.22 -16.16
C ASP A 22 -8.33 22.98 -15.77
N SER A 23 -9.09 23.49 -16.77
CA SER A 23 -10.40 24.13 -16.54
C SER A 23 -11.38 23.16 -15.85
N ARG A 24 -11.45 21.91 -16.31
CA ARG A 24 -12.30 20.89 -15.69
C ARG A 24 -11.87 20.58 -14.24
N TYR A 25 -10.57 20.58 -13.96
CA TYR A 25 -10.07 20.41 -12.59
C TYR A 25 -10.48 21.54 -11.67
N ASP A 26 -10.42 22.79 -12.15
CA ASP A 26 -10.85 23.96 -11.39
C ASP A 26 -12.36 23.88 -11.09
N ASP A 27 -13.18 23.52 -12.06
CA ASP A 27 -14.63 23.34 -11.90
C ASP A 27 -14.94 22.23 -10.88
N LEU A 28 -14.29 21.08 -10.99
CA LEU A 28 -14.49 19.95 -10.08
C LEU A 28 -14.08 20.28 -8.64
N LEU A 29 -12.97 21.01 -8.46
CA LEU A 29 -12.54 21.49 -7.16
C LEU A 29 -13.54 22.48 -6.55
N ALA A 30 -14.04 23.42 -7.33
CA ALA A 30 -15.04 24.38 -6.88
C ALA A 30 -16.33 23.66 -6.45
N ILE A 31 -16.78 22.66 -7.22
CA ILE A 31 -17.95 21.84 -6.88
C ILE A 31 -17.70 21.05 -5.60
N ARG A 32 -16.54 20.40 -5.43
CA ARG A 32 -16.17 19.65 -4.22
C ARG A 32 -16.10 20.56 -2.97
N GLN A 33 -15.63 21.79 -3.14
CA GLN A 33 -15.57 22.77 -2.06
C GLN A 33 -16.93 23.41 -1.75
N GLY A 34 -17.98 23.07 -2.48
CA GLY A 34 -19.31 23.69 -2.35
C GLY A 34 -19.38 25.13 -2.90
N LYS A 35 -18.37 25.55 -3.68
CA LYS A 35 -18.29 26.88 -4.30
C LYS A 35 -18.89 26.87 -5.71
N ILE A 36 -20.10 26.36 -5.82
CA ILE A 36 -20.78 26.19 -7.13
C ILE A 36 -21.01 27.54 -7.82
N ASP A 37 -21.18 28.62 -7.06
CA ASP A 37 -21.33 29.98 -7.63
C ASP A 37 -20.10 30.44 -8.43
N GLN A 38 -18.91 29.89 -8.19
CA GLN A 38 -17.72 30.20 -8.99
C GLN A 38 -17.81 29.57 -10.38
N VAL A 39 -18.45 28.40 -10.49
CA VAL A 39 -18.66 27.68 -11.76
C VAL A 39 -19.87 28.27 -12.49
N PHE A 40 -20.94 28.60 -11.75
CA PHE A 40 -22.19 29.17 -12.27
C PHE A 40 -22.61 30.41 -11.49
N PRO A 41 -22.10 31.58 -11.81
CA PRO A 41 -22.49 32.83 -11.18
C PRO A 41 -24.01 33.09 -11.28
N GLY A 42 -24.63 33.45 -10.15
CA GLY A 42 -26.07 33.75 -10.10
C GLY A 42 -26.97 32.51 -10.12
N MET A 43 -26.44 31.31 -9.89
CA MET A 43 -27.24 30.09 -9.86
C MET A 43 -28.16 30.00 -8.64
N PHE A 44 -27.74 30.54 -7.52
CA PHE A 44 -28.49 30.55 -6.27
C PHE A 44 -29.13 31.92 -6.03
N SER A 45 -30.25 31.92 -5.30
CA SER A 45 -30.91 33.17 -4.92
C SER A 45 -30.20 33.86 -3.74
N GLU A 46 -30.48 35.13 -3.52
CA GLU A 46 -29.92 35.85 -2.35
C GLU A 46 -30.34 35.25 -1.02
N ASP A 47 -31.56 34.67 -0.95
CA ASP A 47 -32.06 34.01 0.26
C ASP A 47 -31.35 32.69 0.56
N TYR A 48 -30.90 31.96 -0.48
CA TYR A 48 -30.19 30.69 -0.40
C TYR A 48 -28.91 30.74 -1.22
N PRO A 49 -27.88 31.46 -0.75
CA PRO A 49 -26.65 31.69 -1.53
C PRO A 49 -25.72 30.48 -1.62
N LYS A 50 -26.04 29.38 -0.93
CA LYS A 50 -25.21 28.16 -0.86
C LYS A 50 -26.02 26.93 -1.22
N PRO A 51 -25.39 25.87 -1.74
CA PRO A 51 -26.08 24.60 -1.97
C PRO A 51 -26.61 24.02 -0.66
N MET A 52 -27.92 23.76 -0.61
CA MET A 52 -28.63 23.21 0.57
C MET A 52 -28.74 21.69 0.53
N ILE A 53 -27.71 21.04 0.00
CA ILE A 53 -27.65 19.58 -0.10
C ILE A 53 -26.22 19.08 0.16
N ALA A 54 -26.11 17.86 0.68
CA ALA A 54 -24.82 17.25 0.89
C ALA A 54 -24.06 17.07 -0.43
N ASN A 55 -22.76 17.34 -0.41
CA ASN A 55 -21.89 17.14 -1.56
C ASN A 55 -21.54 15.66 -1.68
N PHE A 56 -22.30 14.95 -2.49
CA PHE A 56 -22.12 13.52 -2.69
C PHE A 56 -20.74 13.18 -3.25
N ILE A 57 -20.23 13.98 -4.20
CA ILE A 57 -18.93 13.75 -4.82
C ILE A 57 -17.81 13.78 -3.77
N ASP A 58 -17.84 14.75 -2.85
CA ASP A 58 -16.80 14.85 -1.82
C ASP A 58 -16.86 13.70 -0.82
N VAL A 59 -18.07 13.30 -0.40
CA VAL A 59 -18.27 12.17 0.51
C VAL A 59 -17.83 10.86 -0.14
N ALA A 60 -18.28 10.60 -1.38
CA ALA A 60 -17.93 9.37 -2.09
C ALA A 60 -16.43 9.30 -2.42
N ALA A 61 -15.81 10.43 -2.80
CA ALA A 61 -14.38 10.47 -3.10
C ALA A 61 -13.53 10.11 -1.88
N ARG A 62 -13.84 10.66 -0.72
CA ARG A 62 -13.11 10.36 0.53
C ARG A 62 -13.29 8.92 0.96
N ASP A 63 -14.52 8.41 0.96
CA ASP A 63 -14.79 7.03 1.34
C ASP A 63 -14.08 6.01 0.42
N VAL A 64 -14.11 6.21 -0.89
CA VAL A 64 -13.40 5.34 -1.84
C VAL A 64 -11.89 5.50 -1.70
N ALA A 65 -11.40 6.71 -1.44
CA ALA A 65 -9.99 6.97 -1.21
C ALA A 65 -9.46 6.18 0.01
N GLU A 66 -10.22 6.12 1.10
CA GLU A 66 -9.84 5.34 2.29
C GLU A 66 -9.69 3.84 2.00
N VAL A 67 -10.49 3.30 1.08
CA VAL A 67 -10.41 1.88 0.68
C VAL A 67 -9.22 1.59 -0.23
N ILE A 68 -8.83 2.56 -1.06
CA ILE A 68 -7.74 2.41 -2.05
C ILE A 68 -6.38 2.80 -1.45
N ALA A 69 -6.35 3.68 -0.45
CA ALA A 69 -5.15 4.24 0.15
C ALA A 69 -4.17 3.25 0.81
N PRO A 70 -4.58 2.07 1.33
CA PRO A 70 -3.63 1.13 1.90
C PRO A 70 -2.51 0.81 0.91
N LEU A 71 -1.27 0.77 1.43
CA LEU A 71 -0.09 0.50 0.63
C LEU A 71 0.04 -0.99 0.31
N PRO A 72 0.60 -1.33 -0.86
CA PRO A 72 0.94 -2.71 -1.19
C PRO A 72 2.13 -3.23 -0.37
N ALA A 73 2.27 -4.54 -0.31
CA ALA A 73 3.46 -5.19 0.22
C ALA A 73 4.60 -5.12 -0.82
N PHE A 74 5.80 -4.78 -0.34
CA PHE A 74 7.03 -4.77 -1.13
C PHE A 74 7.82 -6.04 -0.85
N ASN A 75 8.11 -6.83 -1.89
CA ASN A 75 8.87 -8.06 -1.78
C ASN A 75 9.94 -8.10 -2.88
N CYS A 76 11.18 -7.92 -2.50
CA CYS A 76 12.28 -8.12 -3.44
C CYS A 76 12.62 -9.60 -3.49
N MET A 77 12.51 -10.20 -4.67
CA MET A 77 12.80 -11.63 -4.86
C MET A 77 14.14 -11.81 -5.54
N THR A 78 14.79 -12.95 -5.27
CA THR A 78 15.99 -13.37 -5.99
C THR A 78 15.66 -14.43 -7.02
N THR A 79 16.32 -14.37 -8.18
CA THR A 79 16.24 -15.42 -9.21
C THR A 79 17.00 -16.69 -8.78
N LYS A 80 17.93 -16.57 -7.83
CA LYS A 80 18.76 -17.67 -7.32
C LYS A 80 18.23 -18.16 -5.98
N THR A 81 17.13 -18.87 -5.99
CA THR A 81 16.43 -19.36 -4.79
C THR A 81 17.23 -20.36 -3.93
N THR A 82 18.26 -20.98 -4.49
CA THR A 82 19.10 -21.97 -3.78
C THR A 82 20.32 -21.37 -3.08
N SER A 83 20.56 -20.06 -3.24
CA SER A 83 21.71 -19.38 -2.63
C SER A 83 21.28 -18.56 -1.42
N ASP A 84 21.73 -18.94 -0.22
CA ASP A 84 21.42 -18.24 1.04
C ASP A 84 21.88 -16.77 1.00
N ARG A 85 23.06 -16.51 0.45
CA ARG A 85 23.56 -15.14 0.25
C ARG A 85 22.67 -14.30 -0.67
N ALA A 86 22.06 -14.92 -1.69
CA ALA A 86 21.15 -14.22 -2.57
C ALA A 86 19.79 -13.94 -1.90
N ARG A 87 19.33 -14.85 -1.04
CA ARG A 87 18.14 -14.65 -0.20
C ARG A 87 18.37 -13.52 0.80
N GLU A 88 19.46 -13.54 1.54
CA GLU A 88 19.83 -12.49 2.50
C GLU A 88 19.85 -11.10 1.87
N ARG A 89 20.44 -10.96 0.67
CA ARG A 89 20.40 -9.69 -0.08
C ARG A 89 18.98 -9.28 -0.49
N SER A 90 18.18 -10.24 -0.89
CA SER A 90 16.77 -10.02 -1.26
C SER A 90 15.98 -9.49 -0.07
N ASP A 91 16.16 -10.08 1.09
CA ASP A 91 15.50 -9.68 2.33
C ASP A 91 15.97 -8.30 2.79
N LYS A 92 17.26 -8.01 2.69
CA LYS A 92 17.79 -6.66 2.92
C LYS A 92 17.15 -5.61 2.00
N ARG A 93 17.02 -5.91 0.70
CA ARG A 93 16.36 -5.00 -0.24
C ARG A 93 14.89 -4.77 0.10
N THR A 94 14.19 -5.80 0.54
CA THR A 94 12.82 -5.69 1.04
C THR A 94 12.73 -4.73 2.23
N MET A 95 13.65 -4.84 3.19
CA MET A 95 13.71 -3.94 4.34
C MET A 95 14.09 -2.51 3.95
N ILE A 96 15.00 -2.33 2.97
CA ILE A 96 15.37 -1.01 2.44
C ILE A 96 14.16 -0.36 1.76
N ALA A 97 13.41 -1.10 0.93
CA ALA A 97 12.19 -0.62 0.27
C ALA A 97 11.11 -0.21 1.30
N ALA A 98 10.92 -1.02 2.35
CA ALA A 98 10.06 -0.66 3.46
C ALA A 98 10.55 0.62 4.18
N GLY A 99 11.86 0.77 4.33
CA GLY A 99 12.46 1.97 4.92
C GLY A 99 12.22 3.25 4.11
N TYR A 100 12.25 3.20 2.78
CA TYR A 100 11.88 4.36 1.94
C TYR A 100 10.42 4.76 2.14
N ARG A 101 9.52 3.78 2.27
CA ARG A 101 8.10 3.99 2.56
C ARG A 101 7.90 4.69 3.91
N ASP A 102 8.51 4.15 4.96
CA ASP A 102 8.33 4.63 6.33
C ASP A 102 8.93 6.02 6.52
N THR A 103 10.11 6.25 5.95
CA THR A 103 10.77 7.56 5.98
C THR A 103 9.96 8.65 5.29
N ALA A 104 9.29 8.33 4.19
CA ALA A 104 8.46 9.27 3.45
C ALA A 104 7.07 9.47 4.08
N ASN A 105 6.71 8.79 5.16
CA ASN A 105 5.35 8.73 5.71
C ASN A 105 4.29 8.42 4.64
N LEU A 106 4.66 7.51 3.73
CA LEU A 106 3.92 7.28 2.49
C LEU A 106 2.48 6.84 2.75
N GLN A 107 2.24 6.05 3.82
CA GLN A 107 0.89 5.61 4.21
C GLN A 107 -0.05 6.79 4.47
N THR A 108 0.41 7.79 5.22
CA THR A 108 -0.41 8.99 5.51
C THR A 108 -0.63 9.83 4.25
N MET A 109 0.40 9.96 3.41
CA MET A 109 0.31 10.71 2.16
C MET A 109 -0.62 10.05 1.14
N MET A 110 -0.73 8.72 1.16
CA MET A 110 -1.57 7.97 0.22
C MET A 110 -3.07 8.21 0.42
N TYR A 111 -3.55 8.56 1.60
CA TYR A 111 -4.97 8.95 1.77
C TYR A 111 -5.30 10.17 0.89
N THR A 112 -4.46 11.20 0.93
CA THR A 112 -4.62 12.36 0.05
C THR A 112 -4.28 12.01 -1.41
N GLY A 113 -3.30 11.14 -1.64
CA GLY A 113 -2.92 10.67 -2.97
C GLY A 113 -4.06 9.91 -3.65
N ALA A 114 -4.69 8.97 -2.96
CA ALA A 114 -5.83 8.20 -3.47
C ALA A 114 -7.02 9.11 -3.82
N ASP A 115 -7.31 10.10 -2.98
CA ASP A 115 -8.35 11.09 -3.27
C ASP A 115 -8.02 11.91 -4.54
N ARG A 116 -6.78 12.34 -4.71
CA ARG A 116 -6.31 13.02 -5.93
C ARG A 116 -6.40 12.13 -7.16
N TYR A 117 -6.01 10.85 -7.04
CA TYR A 117 -6.11 9.89 -8.13
C TYR A 117 -7.56 9.69 -8.60
N LEU A 118 -8.49 9.54 -7.67
CA LEU A 118 -9.91 9.41 -7.98
C LEU A 118 -10.49 10.69 -8.59
N THR A 119 -10.09 11.84 -8.07
CA THR A 119 -10.59 13.14 -8.50
C THR A 119 -10.06 13.54 -9.88
N PHE A 120 -8.76 13.36 -10.13
CA PHE A 120 -8.10 13.86 -11.33
C PHE A 120 -7.76 12.77 -12.36
N GLY A 121 -7.95 11.49 -12.01
CA GLY A 121 -7.67 10.36 -12.88
C GLY A 121 -6.19 9.97 -12.98
N TRP A 122 -5.29 10.60 -12.24
CA TRP A 122 -3.88 10.26 -12.19
C TRP A 122 -3.18 10.83 -10.97
N LEU A 123 -2.00 10.30 -10.67
CA LEU A 123 -1.22 10.71 -9.50
C LEU A 123 0.28 10.64 -9.80
N PRO A 124 1.03 11.75 -9.71
CA PRO A 124 2.48 11.75 -9.85
C PRO A 124 3.20 11.48 -8.52
N PHE A 125 4.17 10.57 -8.55
CA PHE A 125 5.12 10.30 -7.49
C PHE A 125 6.47 10.83 -7.93
N LEU A 126 7.04 11.75 -7.17
CA LEU A 126 8.35 12.33 -7.41
C LEU A 126 9.36 11.67 -6.46
N ILE A 127 10.48 11.27 -7.01
CA ILE A 127 11.60 10.75 -6.23
C ILE A 127 12.67 11.83 -6.21
N GLU A 128 12.98 12.35 -5.03
CA GLU A 128 13.92 13.45 -4.83
C GLU A 128 15.09 13.02 -3.94
N PRO A 129 16.32 13.45 -4.25
CA PRO A 129 17.47 13.16 -3.39
C PRO A 129 17.42 14.02 -2.12
N ASP A 130 17.46 13.38 -0.96
CA ASP A 130 17.70 14.01 0.33
C ASP A 130 19.20 13.98 0.62
N TYR A 131 19.91 15.05 0.31
CA TYR A 131 21.35 15.15 0.51
C TYR A 131 21.76 15.28 1.98
N GLU A 132 20.85 15.71 2.87
CA GLU A 132 21.14 15.79 4.31
C GLU A 132 21.24 14.39 4.93
N ASN A 133 20.32 13.50 4.55
CA ASN A 133 20.26 12.14 5.06
C ASN A 133 20.83 11.11 4.08
N ASN A 134 21.34 11.54 2.92
CA ASN A 134 21.91 10.69 1.86
C ASN A 134 20.99 9.56 1.40
N ARG A 135 19.72 9.86 1.13
CA ARG A 135 18.70 8.86 0.76
C ARG A 135 17.70 9.41 -0.24
N PRO A 136 17.03 8.55 -1.02
CA PRO A 136 15.90 8.97 -1.83
C PRO A 136 14.67 9.25 -0.95
N MET A 137 13.91 10.29 -1.30
CA MET A 137 12.63 10.63 -0.68
C MET A 137 11.51 10.54 -1.70
N ILE A 138 10.42 9.88 -1.33
CA ILE A 138 9.21 9.77 -2.15
C ILE A 138 8.27 10.90 -1.76
N ARG A 139 7.82 11.67 -2.75
CA ARG A 139 6.83 12.72 -2.57
C ARG A 139 5.65 12.50 -3.50
N ILE A 140 4.44 12.56 -2.97
CA ILE A 140 3.21 12.55 -3.77
C ILE A 140 2.85 13.98 -4.11
N ASP A 141 2.89 14.32 -5.40
CA ASP A 141 2.58 15.67 -5.86
C ASP A 141 1.09 15.80 -6.27
N SER A 142 0.65 17.03 -6.46
CA SER A 142 -0.70 17.31 -6.96
C SER A 142 -0.74 17.23 -8.49
N PRO A 143 -1.75 16.61 -9.09
CA PRO A 143 -1.97 16.68 -10.54
C PRO A 143 -2.20 18.09 -11.09
N ILE A 144 -2.66 19.02 -10.25
CA ILE A 144 -2.98 20.41 -10.65
C ILE A 144 -1.70 21.13 -11.05
N GLY A 145 -1.69 21.70 -12.25
CA GLY A 145 -0.53 22.40 -12.80
C GLY A 145 0.66 21.49 -13.13
N ALA A 146 0.43 20.20 -13.27
CA ALA A 146 1.44 19.25 -13.73
C ALA A 146 1.17 18.86 -15.19
N TYR A 147 2.24 18.87 -15.99
CA TYR A 147 2.20 18.69 -17.44
C TYR A 147 3.17 17.59 -17.84
N PRO A 148 2.75 16.31 -17.77
CA PRO A 148 3.54 15.19 -18.25
C PRO A 148 3.50 15.14 -19.78
N GLU A 149 4.59 14.73 -20.39
CA GLU A 149 4.67 14.43 -21.82
C GLU A 149 5.04 12.98 -22.01
N PHE A 150 4.26 12.26 -22.80
CA PHE A 150 4.46 10.84 -23.06
C PHE A 150 4.88 10.61 -24.52
N ASP A 151 5.65 9.56 -24.73
CA ASP A 151 5.95 9.04 -26.07
C ASP A 151 4.80 8.14 -26.57
N ARG A 152 4.94 7.62 -27.79
CA ARG A 152 3.98 6.68 -28.40
C ARG A 152 3.79 5.36 -27.61
N PHE A 153 4.67 5.06 -26.69
CA PHE A 153 4.64 3.89 -25.82
C PHE A 153 4.18 4.22 -24.38
N MET A 154 3.63 5.41 -24.19
CA MET A 154 3.20 5.92 -22.88
C MET A 154 4.35 6.03 -21.85
N ARG A 155 5.60 6.18 -22.31
CA ARG A 155 6.74 6.44 -21.45
C ARG A 155 6.91 7.94 -21.25
N LEU A 156 7.25 8.34 -20.04
CA LEU A 156 7.46 9.74 -19.69
C LEU A 156 8.71 10.29 -20.40
N VAL A 157 8.53 11.32 -21.21
CA VAL A 157 9.60 12.03 -21.94
C VAL A 157 10.03 13.27 -21.21
N SER A 158 9.11 14.00 -20.63
CA SER A 158 9.36 15.15 -19.77
C SER A 158 8.24 15.35 -18.77
N TYR A 159 8.56 15.94 -17.65
CA TYR A 159 7.62 16.31 -16.61
C TYR A 159 7.80 17.76 -16.23
N SER A 160 6.73 18.54 -16.33
CA SER A 160 6.72 19.95 -15.94
C SER A 160 5.69 20.16 -14.85
N LYS A 161 6.05 20.99 -13.87
CA LYS A 161 5.18 21.32 -12.74
C LYS A 161 5.17 22.81 -12.46
N ARG A 162 3.97 23.38 -12.36
CA ARG A 162 3.75 24.76 -11.94
C ARG A 162 3.63 24.84 -10.41
N TYR A 163 4.40 25.66 -9.80
CA TYR A 163 4.29 26.06 -8.41
C TYR A 163 3.86 27.52 -8.33
N VAL A 164 2.97 27.80 -7.41
CA VAL A 164 2.52 29.16 -7.12
C VAL A 164 3.10 29.56 -5.78
N LYS A 165 4.02 30.51 -5.76
CA LYS A 165 4.73 30.96 -4.55
C LYS A 165 4.71 32.46 -4.42
N THR A 166 4.74 32.94 -3.19
CA THR A 166 4.93 34.35 -2.92
C THR A 166 6.39 34.75 -3.12
N VAL A 167 6.64 36.02 -3.41
CA VAL A 167 8.01 36.58 -3.53
C VAL A 167 8.83 36.27 -2.27
N ARG A 168 8.21 36.34 -1.10
CA ARG A 168 8.85 36.05 0.19
C ARG A 168 9.29 34.59 0.29
N GLU A 169 8.44 33.66 -0.11
CA GLU A 169 8.78 32.22 -0.14
C GLU A 169 9.90 31.94 -1.12
N LEU A 170 9.87 32.56 -2.31
CA LEU A 170 10.94 32.39 -3.30
C LEU A 170 12.31 32.89 -2.80
N ILE A 171 12.34 34.00 -2.07
CA ILE A 171 13.58 34.50 -1.48
C ILE A 171 14.09 33.58 -0.38
N ASN A 172 13.20 33.00 0.42
CA ASN A 172 13.58 32.03 1.44
C ASN A 172 14.15 30.74 0.82
N ASP A 173 13.55 30.29 -0.30
CA ASP A 173 13.99 29.07 -0.98
C ASP A 173 15.30 29.29 -1.80
N PHE A 174 15.50 30.50 -2.33
CA PHE A 174 16.65 30.87 -3.19
C PHE A 174 17.29 32.16 -2.72
N PRO A 175 17.94 32.17 -1.55
CA PRO A 175 18.54 33.39 -0.99
C PRO A 175 19.65 33.98 -1.87
N GLU A 176 20.34 33.16 -2.66
CA GLU A 176 21.37 33.60 -3.63
C GLU A 176 20.79 34.50 -4.73
N HIS A 177 19.53 34.42 -5.03
CA HIS A 177 18.83 35.20 -6.05
C HIS A 177 18.00 36.36 -5.47
N GLU A 178 18.10 36.64 -4.17
CA GLU A 178 17.30 37.65 -3.48
C GLU A 178 17.31 39.00 -4.19
N ASN A 179 18.49 39.49 -4.57
CA ASN A 179 18.65 40.79 -5.24
C ASN A 179 17.92 40.86 -6.58
N ILE A 180 17.93 39.76 -7.34
CA ILE A 180 17.25 39.67 -8.63
C ILE A 180 15.74 39.54 -8.43
N ILE A 181 15.32 38.74 -7.50
CA ILE A 181 13.90 38.54 -7.16
C ILE A 181 13.31 39.85 -6.62
N ARG A 182 14.01 40.56 -5.72
CA ARG A 182 13.57 41.85 -5.18
C ARG A 182 13.70 42.98 -6.21
N GLY A 183 14.83 43.14 -6.85
CA GLY A 183 15.10 44.27 -7.74
C GLY A 183 14.23 44.34 -8.98
N GLN A 184 13.72 43.23 -9.40
CA GLN A 184 12.75 43.14 -10.51
C GLN A 184 11.29 43.31 -10.06
N TYR A 185 11.01 43.13 -8.78
CA TYR A 185 9.68 43.28 -8.18
C TYR A 185 9.63 44.44 -7.18
N GLU A 186 10.53 45.44 -7.42
CA GLU A 186 10.50 46.65 -6.63
C GLU A 186 9.09 47.20 -6.62
N ASN A 187 8.43 46.94 -5.63
CA ASN A 187 7.57 47.76 -4.84
C ASN A 187 6.52 46.95 -4.07
N ARG A 188 6.76 46.87 -2.79
CA ARG A 188 5.71 47.00 -1.79
C ARG A 188 4.78 45.83 -1.50
N ASN A 189 4.80 44.74 -2.25
CA ASN A 189 4.01 43.55 -1.92
C ASN A 189 4.90 42.30 -1.89
N SER A 190 5.45 41.98 -0.71
CA SER A 190 6.05 40.67 -0.42
C SER A 190 5.07 39.50 -0.64
N ASP A 191 3.79 39.80 -0.74
CA ASP A 191 2.70 38.85 -0.92
C ASP A 191 2.30 38.67 -2.39
N ARG A 192 3.02 39.29 -3.34
CA ARG A 192 2.78 39.04 -4.76
C ARG A 192 3.06 37.58 -5.08
N ILE A 193 2.10 36.96 -5.74
CA ILE A 193 2.17 35.58 -6.18
C ILE A 193 2.89 35.51 -7.53
N LEU A 194 3.82 34.57 -7.65
CA LEU A 194 4.58 34.27 -8.86
C LEU A 194 4.43 32.83 -9.26
N GLU A 195 4.42 32.57 -10.56
CA GLU A 195 4.48 31.22 -11.12
C GLU A 195 5.94 30.80 -11.30
N MET A 196 6.34 29.72 -10.64
CA MET A 196 7.61 29.03 -10.83
C MET A 196 7.35 27.71 -11.52
N TYR A 197 8.16 27.36 -12.49
CA TYR A 197 8.07 26.07 -13.16
C TYR A 197 9.29 25.21 -12.88
N ARG A 198 9.03 23.94 -12.62
CA ARG A 198 10.03 22.88 -12.58
C ARG A 198 9.87 22.05 -13.85
N TYR A 199 10.91 21.97 -14.63
CA TYR A 199 11.00 21.11 -15.81
C TYR A 199 12.02 20.02 -15.56
N GLN A 200 11.69 18.78 -15.92
CA GLN A 200 12.57 17.63 -15.79
C GLN A 200 12.52 16.80 -17.06
N ASP A 201 13.69 16.42 -17.55
CA ASP A 201 13.88 15.44 -18.60
C ASP A 201 15.00 14.44 -18.21
N LYS A 202 15.44 13.63 -19.17
CA LYS A 202 16.50 12.64 -18.91
C LYS A 202 17.87 13.29 -18.63
N ASP A 203 18.09 14.50 -19.11
CA ASP A 203 19.39 15.15 -19.09
C ASP A 203 19.50 16.22 -18.00
N GLN A 204 18.39 16.81 -17.57
CA GLN A 204 18.41 17.97 -16.69
C GLN A 204 17.13 18.18 -15.89
N MET A 205 17.29 18.91 -14.80
CA MET A 205 16.19 19.51 -14.02
C MET A 205 16.42 21.02 -13.98
N VAL A 206 15.38 21.79 -14.34
CA VAL A 206 15.45 23.27 -14.40
C VAL A 206 14.29 23.86 -13.61
N LEU A 207 14.60 24.78 -12.70
CA LEU A 207 13.64 25.63 -12.00
C LEU A 207 13.75 27.05 -12.57
N PHE A 208 12.65 27.63 -13.04
CA PHE A 208 12.67 28.95 -13.65
C PHE A 208 11.38 29.74 -13.47
N LEU A 209 11.47 31.06 -13.68
CA LEU A 209 10.38 32.01 -13.63
C LEU A 209 10.07 32.53 -15.05
N PRO A 210 8.99 32.13 -15.68
CA PRO A 210 8.68 32.52 -17.06
C PRO A 210 8.34 34.02 -17.20
N GLU A 211 7.74 34.62 -16.19
CA GLU A 211 7.37 36.05 -16.19
C GLU A 211 8.57 37.00 -16.27
N ARG A 212 9.77 36.51 -16.03
CA ARG A 212 11.02 37.27 -15.96
C ARG A 212 12.02 36.90 -17.03
N ASN A 213 11.54 36.83 -18.25
CA ASN A 213 12.38 36.45 -19.38
C ASN A 213 13.06 35.09 -19.16
N ASN A 214 12.27 34.12 -18.66
CA ASN A 214 12.71 32.75 -18.36
C ASN A 214 13.89 32.70 -17.37
N PHE A 215 13.87 33.54 -16.31
CA PHE A 215 14.93 33.55 -15.33
C PHE A 215 15.14 32.21 -14.65
N VAL A 216 16.30 31.62 -14.81
CA VAL A 216 16.66 30.32 -14.24
C VAL A 216 17.08 30.48 -12.78
N LEU A 217 16.35 29.87 -11.86
CA LEU A 217 16.66 29.82 -10.43
C LEU A 217 17.68 28.72 -10.13
N SER A 218 17.50 27.56 -10.72
CA SER A 218 18.40 26.42 -10.55
C SER A 218 18.39 25.54 -11.78
N ARG A 219 19.56 25.04 -12.15
CA ARG A 219 19.74 24.08 -13.23
C ARG A 219 20.69 23.00 -12.80
N VAL A 220 20.23 21.78 -12.75
CA VAL A 220 21.00 20.60 -12.31
C VAL A 220 20.97 19.56 -13.41
N GLU A 221 22.12 18.94 -13.69
CA GLU A 221 22.22 17.79 -14.57
C GLU A 221 21.58 16.57 -13.92
N ASN A 222 20.86 15.78 -14.71
CA ASN A 222 20.22 14.58 -14.21
C ASN A 222 21.17 13.38 -14.33
N GLU A 223 21.89 13.09 -13.27
CA GLU A 223 22.85 11.97 -13.20
C GLU A 223 22.18 10.60 -13.29
N LEU A 224 20.86 10.52 -13.07
CA LEU A 224 20.13 9.26 -13.14
C LEU A 224 19.97 8.76 -14.58
N GLY A 225 19.93 9.67 -15.57
CA GLY A 225 19.67 9.36 -16.98
C GLY A 225 18.21 8.90 -17.25
N GLU A 226 17.36 8.97 -16.24
CA GLU A 226 15.91 8.72 -16.31
C GLU A 226 15.17 9.79 -15.53
N ILE A 227 13.90 10.01 -15.84
CA ILE A 227 13.09 11.01 -15.15
C ILE A 227 12.64 10.40 -13.79
N PRO A 228 13.00 11.00 -12.65
CA PRO A 228 12.66 10.46 -11.33
C PRO A 228 11.21 10.74 -10.94
N VAL A 229 10.28 10.38 -11.83
CA VAL A 229 8.83 10.55 -11.65
C VAL A 229 8.12 9.32 -12.16
N ALA A 230 7.32 8.70 -11.29
CA ALA A 230 6.41 7.64 -11.66
C ALA A 230 4.97 8.17 -11.62
N ILE A 231 4.14 7.75 -12.56
CA ILE A 231 2.78 8.28 -12.70
C ILE A 231 1.78 7.12 -12.67
N ALA A 232 0.86 7.16 -11.71
CA ALA A 232 -0.31 6.28 -11.71
C ALA A 232 -1.38 6.90 -12.63
N LEU A 233 -1.68 6.23 -13.73
CA LEU A 233 -2.71 6.65 -14.68
C LEU A 233 -3.94 5.76 -14.56
N ARG A 234 -5.12 6.36 -14.43
CA ARG A 234 -6.38 5.62 -14.50
C ARG A 234 -6.59 5.11 -15.93
N PRO A 235 -6.93 3.83 -16.12
CA PRO A 235 -7.25 3.32 -17.45
C PRO A 235 -8.39 4.11 -18.10
N GLY A 236 -8.17 4.57 -19.31
CA GLY A 236 -9.13 5.32 -20.13
C GLY A 236 -9.22 4.74 -21.54
N VAL A 237 -10.09 5.32 -22.36
CA VAL A 237 -10.32 4.86 -23.73
C VAL A 237 -9.41 5.56 -24.73
N ASP A 238 -9.05 6.82 -24.44
CA ASP A 238 -8.24 7.69 -25.29
C ASP A 238 -7.17 8.42 -24.46
N SER A 239 -6.17 8.99 -25.12
CA SER A 239 -5.07 9.71 -24.45
C SER A 239 -5.56 10.83 -23.53
N ASP A 240 -6.58 11.56 -23.95
CA ASP A 240 -7.21 12.61 -23.15
C ASP A 240 -8.06 12.04 -22.00
N GLU A 241 -8.66 10.87 -22.18
CA GLU A 241 -9.45 10.18 -21.18
C GLU A 241 -8.62 9.62 -20.03
N HIS A 242 -7.33 9.34 -20.23
CA HIS A 242 -6.43 8.89 -19.16
C HIS A 242 -6.32 9.87 -17.98
N GLN A 243 -6.70 11.12 -18.18
CA GLN A 243 -6.65 12.15 -17.17
C GLN A 243 -8.04 12.57 -16.65
N ARG A 244 -9.06 11.77 -16.91
CA ARG A 244 -10.41 11.96 -16.35
C ARG A 244 -10.56 11.23 -15.02
N GLY A 245 -11.10 11.97 -14.05
CA GLY A 245 -11.42 11.41 -12.74
C GLY A 245 -12.65 10.50 -12.78
N GLN A 246 -12.94 9.87 -11.65
CA GLN A 246 -14.10 9.02 -11.49
C GLN A 246 -15.42 9.81 -11.48
N PHE A 247 -15.36 11.06 -11.04
CA PHE A 247 -16.52 11.89 -10.77
C PHE A 247 -16.79 12.92 -11.87
N ASP A 248 -15.98 12.95 -12.93
CA ASP A 248 -16.11 13.91 -14.02
C ASP A 248 -17.49 13.82 -14.71
N ASP A 249 -18.01 12.60 -14.87
CA ASP A 249 -19.29 12.37 -15.52
C ASP A 249 -20.49 12.84 -14.70
N ILE A 250 -20.35 12.89 -13.37
CA ILE A 250 -21.45 13.25 -12.46
C ILE A 250 -21.35 14.66 -11.86
N MET A 251 -20.29 15.40 -12.17
CA MET A 251 -20.11 16.74 -11.58
C MET A 251 -21.27 17.68 -11.94
N TRP A 252 -21.78 17.61 -13.17
CA TRP A 252 -22.91 18.41 -13.61
C TRP A 252 -24.25 17.95 -13.03
N VAL A 253 -24.38 16.65 -12.75
CA VAL A 253 -25.55 16.11 -12.03
C VAL A 253 -25.59 16.64 -10.60
N GLN A 254 -24.42 16.71 -9.92
CA GLN A 254 -24.32 17.32 -8.59
C GLN A 254 -24.74 18.80 -8.60
N VAL A 255 -24.32 19.55 -9.62
CA VAL A 255 -24.71 20.96 -9.79
C VAL A 255 -26.22 21.09 -10.00
N ALA A 256 -26.80 20.28 -10.91
CA ALA A 256 -28.24 20.25 -11.16
C ALA A 256 -29.03 19.92 -9.90
N ARG A 257 -28.59 18.91 -9.14
CA ARG A 257 -29.19 18.50 -7.87
C ARG A 257 -29.15 19.61 -6.82
N SER A 258 -28.03 20.32 -6.73
CA SER A 258 -27.87 21.44 -5.81
C SER A 258 -28.81 22.58 -6.15
N ARG A 259 -28.98 22.91 -7.44
CA ARG A 259 -29.95 23.92 -7.93
C ARG A 259 -31.37 23.49 -7.64
N PHE A 260 -31.68 22.23 -7.93
CA PHE A 260 -33.02 21.69 -7.73
C PHE A 260 -33.42 21.72 -6.23
N ALA A 261 -32.52 21.37 -5.32
CA ALA A 261 -32.76 21.47 -3.89
C ALA A 261 -33.05 22.90 -3.44
N SER A 262 -32.32 23.91 -3.96
CA SER A 262 -32.55 25.31 -3.65
C SER A 262 -33.92 25.77 -4.17
N LEU A 263 -34.27 25.42 -5.40
CA LEU A 263 -35.60 25.76 -5.97
C LEU A 263 -36.75 25.09 -5.20
N THR A 264 -36.55 23.86 -4.73
CA THR A 264 -37.56 23.17 -3.94
C THR A 264 -37.78 23.85 -2.58
N LEU A 265 -36.69 24.31 -1.93
CA LEU A 265 -36.77 25.08 -0.68
C LEU A 265 -37.47 26.42 -0.88
N GLU A 266 -37.15 27.16 -1.95
CA GLU A 266 -37.80 28.41 -2.27
C GLU A 266 -39.31 28.20 -2.54
N ALA A 267 -39.65 27.16 -3.28
CA ALA A 267 -41.05 26.83 -3.57
C ALA A 267 -41.80 26.41 -2.29
N ALA A 268 -41.14 25.61 -1.42
CA ALA A 268 -41.70 25.25 -0.10
C ALA A 268 -41.92 26.48 0.79
N GLN A 269 -40.96 27.41 0.82
CA GLN A 269 -41.10 28.66 1.56
C GLN A 269 -42.26 29.50 1.04
N LYS A 270 -42.38 29.68 -0.28
CA LYS A 270 -43.49 30.39 -0.90
C LYS A 270 -44.82 29.67 -0.66
N ALA A 271 -44.87 28.36 -0.65
CA ALA A 271 -46.06 27.59 -0.31
C ALA A 271 -46.50 27.78 1.16
N VAL A 272 -45.53 27.81 2.10
CA VAL A 272 -45.79 28.06 3.53
C VAL A 272 -46.20 29.51 3.76
N GLN A 273 -45.57 30.46 3.09
CA GLN A 273 -45.81 31.90 3.19
C GLN A 273 -46.69 32.41 2.02
N ALA A 274 -47.60 31.57 1.56
CA ALA A 274 -48.42 31.91 0.41
C ALA A 274 -49.19 33.23 0.62
N PRO A 275 -49.19 34.13 -0.38
CA PRO A 275 -49.87 35.39 -0.29
C PRO A 275 -51.39 35.21 -0.17
N PHE A 276 -52.03 36.14 0.47
CA PHE A 276 -53.49 36.21 0.52
C PHE A 276 -54.01 37.04 -0.68
N ALA A 277 -54.98 36.49 -1.35
CA ALA A 277 -55.78 37.26 -2.28
C ALA A 277 -56.83 38.03 -1.49
N LEU A 278 -56.78 39.34 -1.59
CA LEU A 278 -57.70 40.24 -0.89
C LEU A 278 -58.63 40.92 -1.90
N PRO A 279 -59.90 41.09 -1.56
CA PRO A 279 -60.77 41.93 -2.34
C PRO A 279 -60.33 43.40 -2.23
N SER A 280 -60.70 44.23 -3.21
CA SER A 280 -60.25 45.62 -3.34
C SER A 280 -60.64 46.53 -2.19
N ASP A 281 -61.55 46.11 -1.31
CA ASP A 281 -62.03 46.84 -0.15
C ASP A 281 -61.20 46.62 1.13
N VAL A 282 -60.22 45.67 1.06
CA VAL A 282 -59.35 45.33 2.19
C VAL A 282 -57.93 45.79 1.90
N ASN A 283 -57.47 46.83 2.58
CA ASN A 283 -56.10 47.36 2.38
C ASN A 283 -55.08 46.77 3.35
N VAL A 284 -55.49 46.24 4.51
CA VAL A 284 -54.63 45.65 5.52
C VAL A 284 -55.27 44.36 6.02
N LEU A 285 -54.50 43.29 6.06
CA LEU A 285 -54.89 42.00 6.60
C LEU A 285 -54.15 41.77 7.93
N GLU A 286 -54.86 41.85 9.02
CA GLU A 286 -54.34 41.46 10.34
C GLU A 286 -54.65 39.99 10.57
N ILE A 287 -53.61 39.19 10.88
CA ILE A 287 -53.74 37.76 11.14
C ILE A 287 -53.35 37.49 12.58
N GLY A 288 -54.34 37.07 13.39
CA GLY A 288 -54.13 36.72 14.78
C GLY A 288 -55.41 36.12 15.38
N PRO A 289 -55.33 35.54 16.59
CA PRO A 289 -56.49 34.90 17.21
C PRO A 289 -57.67 35.84 17.42
N ASP A 290 -57.40 37.13 17.62
CA ASP A 290 -58.42 38.16 17.88
C ASP A 290 -58.58 39.16 16.67
N ALA A 291 -57.99 38.84 15.50
CA ALA A 291 -58.05 39.71 14.35
C ALA A 291 -59.47 39.71 13.74
N THR A 292 -60.05 40.90 13.56
CA THR A 292 -61.36 41.09 12.92
C THR A 292 -61.17 41.69 11.51
N ILE A 293 -61.48 40.90 10.51
CA ILE A 293 -61.40 41.34 9.11
C ILE A 293 -62.80 41.77 8.65
N ARG A 294 -62.96 43.00 8.21
CA ARG A 294 -64.21 43.52 7.65
C ARG A 294 -64.06 43.68 6.12
N SER A 295 -64.86 42.95 5.36
CA SER A 295 -64.93 43.05 3.90
C SER A 295 -66.36 42.91 3.42
N ALA A 296 -66.66 43.54 2.32
CA ALA A 296 -67.95 43.38 1.60
C ALA A 296 -68.11 41.99 1.03
N ASN A 297 -66.97 41.32 0.68
CA ASN A 297 -66.91 39.96 0.12
C ASN A 297 -65.92 39.10 0.86
N PRO A 298 -66.18 38.67 2.10
CA PRO A 298 -65.20 37.90 2.91
C PRO A 298 -64.82 36.54 2.29
N GLN A 299 -65.64 35.97 1.42
CA GLN A 299 -65.34 34.73 0.69
C GLN A 299 -64.25 34.88 -0.37
N GLN A 300 -63.91 36.12 -0.77
CA GLN A 300 -62.81 36.40 -1.70
C GLN A 300 -61.45 36.48 -0.97
N ILE A 301 -61.43 36.54 0.36
CA ILE A 301 -60.22 36.46 1.15
C ILE A 301 -59.80 35.00 1.17
N ARG A 302 -58.82 34.68 0.35
CA ARG A 302 -58.31 33.30 0.29
C ARG A 302 -56.79 33.29 0.23
N ARG A 303 -56.22 32.28 0.82
CA ARG A 303 -54.81 32.00 0.62
C ARG A 303 -54.61 31.45 -0.80
N VAL A 304 -53.62 31.94 -1.51
CA VAL A 304 -53.27 31.41 -2.84
C VAL A 304 -52.55 30.08 -2.62
N ASP A 305 -53.17 28.98 -3.05
CA ASP A 305 -52.56 27.67 -2.93
C ASP A 305 -51.44 27.52 -3.96
N LEU A 306 -50.21 27.55 -3.47
CA LEU A 306 -49.01 27.32 -4.26
C LEU A 306 -48.57 25.85 -3.99
N ASN A 307 -49.22 24.92 -4.69
CA ASN A 307 -48.88 23.50 -4.55
C ASN A 307 -47.60 23.19 -5.31
N LEU A 308 -46.67 22.48 -4.65
CA LEU A 308 -45.52 21.91 -5.30
C LEU A 308 -45.99 20.78 -6.24
N PRO A 309 -45.57 20.76 -7.53
CA PRO A 309 -45.89 19.64 -8.41
C PRO A 309 -45.36 18.32 -7.83
N PRO A 310 -46.17 17.24 -7.80
CA PRO A 310 -45.76 15.96 -7.22
C PRO A 310 -44.55 15.32 -7.90
N ASN A 311 -44.32 15.68 -9.17
CA ASN A 311 -43.16 15.17 -9.95
C ASN A 311 -41.80 15.66 -9.45
N ILE A 312 -41.76 16.70 -8.61
CA ILE A 312 -40.52 17.24 -8.05
C ILE A 312 -39.76 16.17 -7.27
N PHE A 313 -40.48 15.36 -6.51
CA PHE A 313 -39.82 14.31 -5.70
C PHE A 313 -39.26 13.19 -6.58
N GLN A 314 -39.95 12.84 -7.67
CA GLN A 314 -39.49 11.83 -8.63
C GLN A 314 -38.24 12.30 -9.39
N GLU A 315 -38.17 13.56 -9.79
CA GLU A 315 -36.99 14.13 -10.43
C GLU A 315 -35.77 14.11 -9.51
N ASN A 316 -35.95 14.38 -8.22
CA ASN A 316 -34.87 14.30 -7.25
C ASN A 316 -34.35 12.85 -7.06
N GLU A 317 -35.25 11.87 -7.05
CA GLU A 317 -34.88 10.45 -7.00
C GLU A 317 -34.10 10.01 -8.25
N ILE A 318 -34.50 10.47 -9.43
CA ILE A 318 -33.77 10.22 -10.69
C ILE A 318 -32.36 10.80 -10.62
N LEU A 319 -32.20 12.05 -10.20
CA LEU A 319 -30.88 12.67 -10.05
C LEU A 319 -30.00 11.91 -9.04
N ASP A 320 -30.59 11.43 -7.95
CA ASP A 320 -29.87 10.60 -6.97
C ASP A 320 -29.41 9.27 -7.56
N GLN A 321 -30.28 8.62 -8.33
CA GLN A 321 -29.94 7.37 -9.01
C GLN A 321 -28.85 7.57 -10.07
N GLU A 322 -28.93 8.63 -10.85
CA GLU A 322 -27.91 9.00 -11.83
C GLU A 322 -26.54 9.26 -11.18
N MET A 323 -26.53 9.98 -10.06
CA MET A 323 -25.29 10.23 -9.32
C MET A 323 -24.65 8.93 -8.83
N ARG A 324 -25.43 8.02 -8.27
CA ARG A 324 -24.93 6.73 -7.77
C ARG A 324 -24.44 5.83 -8.88
N THR A 325 -25.20 5.76 -9.98
CA THR A 325 -24.85 4.94 -11.15
C THR A 325 -23.59 5.49 -11.82
N GLY A 326 -23.51 6.80 -12.06
CA GLY A 326 -22.36 7.43 -12.71
C GLY A 326 -21.09 7.38 -11.86
N SER A 327 -21.21 7.50 -10.53
CA SER A 327 -20.07 7.36 -9.62
C SER A 327 -19.63 5.91 -9.40
N ARG A 328 -20.44 4.93 -9.77
CA ARG A 328 -20.28 3.51 -9.42
C ARG A 328 -20.16 3.28 -7.91
N TYR A 329 -20.85 4.10 -7.13
CA TYR A 329 -20.81 4.03 -5.67
C TYR A 329 -22.05 3.29 -5.14
N PRO A 330 -21.90 2.11 -4.50
CA PRO A 330 -23.02 1.26 -4.10
C PRO A 330 -23.76 1.80 -2.88
N GLU A 331 -25.09 1.67 -2.87
CA GLU A 331 -25.96 2.10 -1.77
C GLU A 331 -25.62 1.45 -0.44
N GLY A 332 -25.18 0.20 -0.46
CA GLY A 332 -24.81 -0.55 0.73
C GLY A 332 -23.72 0.11 1.59
N ARG A 333 -22.85 0.93 0.98
CA ARG A 333 -21.82 1.67 1.72
C ARG A 333 -22.37 2.86 2.51
N LEU A 334 -23.48 3.43 2.10
CA LEU A 334 -24.18 4.48 2.83
C LEU A 334 -25.06 3.95 3.98
N GLY A 335 -25.02 2.63 4.24
CA GLY A 335 -25.87 1.99 5.25
C GLY A 335 -27.36 1.92 4.85
N GLN A 336 -27.67 2.30 3.61
CA GLN A 336 -29.03 2.20 3.09
C GLN A 336 -29.22 0.80 2.49
N GLN A 337 -30.02 -0.03 3.15
CA GLN A 337 -30.42 -1.32 2.62
C GLN A 337 -31.78 -1.19 1.94
N SER A 338 -31.86 -1.45 0.68
CA SER A 338 -33.12 -1.71 -0.02
C SER A 338 -33.74 -2.97 0.57
N GLY A 339 -34.95 -2.87 1.12
CA GLY A 339 -35.58 -3.81 2.03
C GLY A 339 -35.82 -5.26 1.56
N SER A 340 -35.26 -5.70 0.43
CA SER A 340 -35.43 -7.07 -0.08
C SER A 340 -34.14 -7.93 -0.03
N ILE A 341 -32.97 -7.37 0.29
CA ILE A 341 -31.68 -8.08 0.26
C ILE A 341 -31.17 -8.29 1.67
N VAL A 342 -31.63 -9.38 2.32
CA VAL A 342 -31.30 -9.71 3.71
C VAL A 342 -30.13 -10.71 3.81
N THR A 343 -29.60 -11.23 2.70
CA THR A 343 -28.53 -12.23 2.74
C THR A 343 -27.15 -11.64 2.44
N GLY A 344 -26.13 -12.07 3.19
CA GLY A 344 -24.74 -11.63 2.97
C GLY A 344 -24.25 -11.83 1.53
N ARG A 345 -24.70 -12.87 0.83
CA ARG A 345 -24.42 -13.10 -0.60
C ARG A 345 -25.05 -12.05 -1.52
N GLY A 346 -26.24 -11.56 -1.18
CA GLY A 346 -26.89 -10.50 -1.95
C GLY A 346 -26.12 -9.18 -1.85
N VAL A 347 -25.68 -8.83 -0.65
CA VAL A 347 -24.82 -7.65 -0.41
C VAL A 347 -23.50 -7.77 -1.18
N GLU A 348 -22.88 -8.95 -1.18
CA GLU A 348 -21.64 -9.21 -1.94
C GLU A 348 -21.83 -9.05 -3.46
N ALA A 349 -22.93 -9.54 -3.99
CA ALA A 349 -23.22 -9.38 -5.42
C ALA A 349 -23.36 -7.89 -5.81
N LEU A 350 -23.98 -7.09 -4.93
CA LEU A 350 -24.09 -5.63 -5.13
C LEU A 350 -22.75 -4.91 -5.00
N MET A 351 -21.86 -5.40 -4.13
CA MET A 351 -20.51 -4.82 -3.95
C MET A 351 -19.51 -5.23 -5.04
N GLY A 352 -19.80 -6.28 -5.82
CA GLY A 352 -18.86 -6.84 -6.79
C GLY A 352 -18.33 -5.85 -7.84
N GLY A 353 -19.17 -4.91 -8.28
CA GLY A 353 -18.74 -3.83 -9.18
C GLY A 353 -17.76 -2.84 -8.53
N PHE A 354 -17.99 -2.52 -7.26
CA PHE A 354 -17.12 -1.67 -6.46
C PHE A 354 -15.78 -2.36 -6.18
N ASP A 355 -15.80 -3.62 -5.79
CA ASP A 355 -14.59 -4.40 -5.53
C ASP A 355 -13.71 -4.51 -6.78
N THR A 356 -14.32 -4.65 -7.96
CA THR A 356 -13.59 -4.66 -9.23
C THR A 356 -12.89 -3.32 -9.48
N GLN A 357 -13.55 -2.22 -9.17
CA GLN A 357 -12.99 -0.87 -9.31
C GLN A 357 -11.82 -0.64 -8.35
N VAL A 358 -11.96 -1.06 -7.10
CA VAL A 358 -10.88 -1.01 -6.10
C VAL A 358 -9.69 -1.84 -6.57
N LYS A 359 -9.90 -3.07 -7.04
CA LYS A 359 -8.85 -3.94 -7.59
C LYS A 359 -8.12 -3.32 -8.78
N THR A 360 -8.85 -2.67 -9.67
CA THR A 360 -8.25 -1.99 -10.82
C THR A 360 -7.34 -0.84 -10.36
N ALA A 361 -7.80 -0.02 -9.41
CA ALA A 361 -6.99 1.07 -8.85
C ALA A 361 -5.76 0.54 -8.10
N GLN A 362 -5.92 -0.51 -7.29
CA GLN A 362 -4.82 -1.18 -6.60
C GLN A 362 -3.81 -1.80 -7.59
N GLY A 363 -4.27 -2.36 -8.70
CA GLY A 363 -3.41 -2.86 -9.76
C GLY A 363 -2.54 -1.76 -10.38
N VAL A 364 -3.14 -0.60 -10.66
CA VAL A 364 -2.41 0.60 -11.15
C VAL A 364 -1.39 1.07 -10.12
N PHE A 365 -1.76 1.15 -8.85
CA PHE A 365 -0.82 1.54 -7.80
C PHE A 365 0.30 0.53 -7.60
N ALA A 366 0.02 -0.78 -7.67
CA ALA A 366 1.06 -1.81 -7.57
C ALA A 366 2.12 -1.63 -8.67
N GLU A 367 1.68 -1.41 -9.91
CA GLU A 367 2.58 -1.16 -11.04
C GLU A 367 3.39 0.13 -10.85
N THR A 368 2.72 1.20 -10.42
CA THR A 368 3.38 2.49 -10.16
C THR A 368 4.38 2.39 -9.01
N PHE A 369 4.04 1.73 -7.91
CA PHE A 369 4.98 1.54 -6.80
C PHE A 369 6.17 0.66 -7.16
N ARG A 370 5.99 -0.31 -8.07
CA ARG A 370 7.12 -1.07 -8.62
C ARG A 370 8.13 -0.12 -9.29
N GLU A 371 7.63 0.84 -10.07
CA GLU A 371 8.46 1.85 -10.71
C GLU A 371 9.05 2.84 -9.70
N VAL A 372 8.29 3.28 -8.70
CA VAL A 372 8.78 4.16 -7.62
C VAL A 372 9.95 3.52 -6.88
N ILE A 373 9.82 2.26 -6.45
CA ILE A 373 10.89 1.56 -5.73
C ILE A 373 12.09 1.33 -6.64
N ARG A 374 11.88 1.00 -7.94
CA ARG A 374 12.96 0.89 -8.93
C ARG A 374 13.76 2.18 -9.02
N LEU A 375 13.09 3.31 -9.13
CA LEU A 375 13.72 4.63 -9.19
C LEU A 375 14.43 5.00 -7.87
N CYS A 376 13.86 4.64 -6.73
CA CYS A 376 14.51 4.83 -5.42
C CYS A 376 15.82 4.03 -5.32
N PHE A 377 15.79 2.74 -5.67
CA PHE A 377 17.01 1.92 -5.68
C PHE A 377 18.08 2.47 -6.63
N MET A 378 17.66 2.87 -7.84
CA MET A 378 18.58 3.46 -8.81
C MET A 378 19.17 4.77 -8.32
N MET A 379 18.37 5.66 -7.72
CA MET A 379 18.84 6.93 -7.14
C MET A 379 19.79 6.68 -5.98
N ASP A 380 19.44 5.76 -5.10
CA ASP A 380 20.25 5.43 -3.93
C ASP A 380 21.61 4.86 -4.30
N GLU A 381 21.68 4.01 -5.32
CA GLU A 381 22.93 3.44 -5.80
C GLU A 381 23.78 4.45 -6.57
N LYS A 382 23.19 5.26 -7.46
CA LYS A 382 23.94 6.21 -8.29
C LYS A 382 24.43 7.43 -7.51
N LEU A 383 23.59 8.04 -6.68
CA LEU A 383 23.94 9.27 -5.96
C LEU A 383 24.61 8.99 -4.61
N PHE A 384 24.25 7.92 -3.92
CA PHE A 384 24.70 7.66 -2.56
C PHE A 384 25.36 6.29 -2.38
N GLY A 385 25.81 5.68 -3.46
CA GLY A 385 26.22 4.28 -3.52
C GLY A 385 27.33 3.85 -2.55
N ASP A 386 28.26 4.74 -2.22
CA ASP A 386 29.41 4.44 -1.36
C ASP A 386 29.16 4.76 0.13
N VAL A 387 28.02 5.37 0.46
CA VAL A 387 27.68 5.77 1.82
C VAL A 387 27.04 4.58 2.54
N THR A 388 27.62 4.15 3.65
CA THR A 388 26.98 3.17 4.54
C THR A 388 25.90 3.84 5.36
N LYS A 389 24.70 3.31 5.34
CA LYS A 389 23.49 3.87 5.93
C LYS A 389 22.81 2.86 6.84
N GLU A 390 22.00 3.41 7.73
CA GLU A 390 21.15 2.64 8.61
C GLU A 390 19.69 2.99 8.36
N VAL A 391 18.88 1.99 8.09
CA VAL A 391 17.44 2.12 7.98
C VAL A 391 16.80 1.46 9.19
N ARG A 392 15.90 2.18 9.82
CA ARG A 392 15.10 1.71 10.96
C ARG A 392 13.63 1.75 10.57
N GLY A 393 12.90 0.74 10.97
CA GLY A 393 11.47 0.67 10.71
C GLY A 393 10.79 -0.36 11.61
N ILE A 394 9.51 -0.54 11.38
CA ILE A 394 8.71 -1.57 12.06
C ILE A 394 8.18 -2.50 10.98
N ASN A 395 8.53 -3.78 11.07
CA ASN A 395 8.02 -4.82 10.19
C ASN A 395 7.22 -5.83 11.01
N ALA A 396 5.97 -6.04 10.67
CA ALA A 396 5.04 -6.92 11.40
C ALA A 396 5.00 -6.68 12.93
N GLY A 397 5.10 -5.41 13.35
CA GLY A 397 5.11 -5.05 14.78
C GLY A 397 6.46 -5.20 15.48
N ALA A 398 7.48 -5.77 14.82
CA ALA A 398 8.84 -5.87 15.35
C ALA A 398 9.73 -4.76 14.77
N PRO A 399 10.46 -4.00 15.62
CA PRO A 399 11.44 -3.04 15.14
C PRO A 399 12.59 -3.75 14.45
N TYR A 400 13.02 -3.23 13.31
CA TYR A 400 14.21 -3.70 12.62
C TYR A 400 15.21 -2.57 12.38
N VAL A 401 16.48 -2.94 12.32
CA VAL A 401 17.58 -2.04 11.98
C VAL A 401 18.43 -2.75 10.94
N VAL A 402 18.57 -2.13 9.77
CA VAL A 402 19.41 -2.68 8.70
C VAL A 402 20.47 -1.68 8.31
N THR A 403 21.71 -2.10 8.44
CA THR A 403 22.87 -1.36 7.90
C THR A 403 23.17 -1.87 6.51
N TYR A 404 23.25 -0.96 5.53
CA TYR A 404 23.49 -1.30 4.14
C TYR A 404 24.36 -0.26 3.42
N THR A 405 25.02 -0.73 2.37
CA THR A 405 25.76 0.12 1.42
C THR A 405 25.12 -0.11 0.04
N PRO A 406 24.52 0.91 -0.62
CA PRO A 406 23.75 0.71 -1.84
C PRO A 406 24.48 -0.07 -2.94
N LYS A 407 25.72 0.24 -3.26
CA LYS A 407 26.50 -0.49 -4.27
C LYS A 407 26.70 -1.98 -3.97
N LYS A 408 26.70 -2.37 -2.68
CA LYS A 408 26.93 -3.77 -2.27
C LYS A 408 25.64 -4.56 -2.15
N ASP A 409 24.61 -3.92 -1.57
CA ASP A 409 23.38 -4.60 -1.17
C ASP A 409 22.30 -4.49 -2.26
N ILE A 410 22.23 -3.39 -3.02
CA ILE A 410 21.37 -3.24 -4.21
C ILE A 410 22.07 -3.84 -5.44
N ALA A 411 23.33 -3.46 -5.69
CA ALA A 411 24.22 -4.05 -6.70
C ALA A 411 23.58 -4.19 -8.09
N GLY A 412 22.89 -3.14 -8.56
CA GLY A 412 22.25 -3.08 -9.89
C GLY A 412 20.95 -3.88 -10.03
N ASP A 413 20.49 -4.55 -8.97
CA ASP A 413 19.22 -5.26 -8.98
C ASP A 413 18.12 -4.38 -8.37
N TYR A 414 17.39 -3.67 -9.24
CA TYR A 414 16.32 -2.75 -8.89
C TYR A 414 14.94 -3.41 -8.88
N THR A 415 14.88 -4.73 -9.03
CA THR A 415 13.60 -5.45 -9.11
C THR A 415 12.98 -5.59 -7.73
N CYS A 416 11.71 -5.23 -7.64
CA CYS A 416 10.87 -5.42 -6.47
C CYS A 416 9.48 -5.87 -6.94
N ASP A 417 8.95 -6.94 -6.37
CA ASP A 417 7.57 -7.33 -6.59
C ASP A 417 6.68 -6.54 -5.62
N VAL A 418 5.63 -5.96 -6.19
CA VAL A 418 4.71 -5.09 -5.44
C VAL A 418 3.31 -5.62 -5.63
N THR A 419 2.72 -6.11 -4.57
CA THR A 419 1.40 -6.75 -4.63
C THR A 419 0.51 -6.32 -3.47
N TYR A 420 -0.78 -6.20 -3.75
CA TYR A 420 -1.79 -6.02 -2.70
C TYR A 420 -2.20 -7.35 -2.06
N GLY A 421 -1.55 -8.46 -2.44
CA GLY A 421 -1.82 -9.80 -1.98
C GLY A 421 -3.10 -10.40 -2.59
N MET A 422 -3.29 -11.70 -2.39
CA MET A 422 -4.52 -12.42 -2.79
C MET A 422 -5.77 -11.88 -2.08
N MET A 423 -5.57 -11.09 -1.04
CA MET A 423 -6.62 -10.55 -0.18
C MET A 423 -7.15 -9.19 -0.62
N ALA A 424 -6.56 -8.57 -1.65
CA ALA A 424 -7.02 -7.30 -2.17
C ALA A 424 -8.47 -7.41 -2.66
N GLY A 425 -9.39 -6.77 -1.94
CA GLY A 425 -10.82 -6.77 -2.26
C GLY A 425 -11.59 -8.05 -1.86
N LEU A 426 -11.00 -8.94 -1.06
CA LEU A 426 -11.72 -10.05 -0.41
C LEU A 426 -11.80 -9.79 1.09
N ASP A 427 -12.83 -10.36 1.73
CA ASP A 427 -12.87 -10.44 3.18
C ASP A 427 -11.61 -11.20 3.67
N PRO A 428 -10.80 -10.63 4.58
CA PRO A 428 -9.58 -11.24 5.10
C PRO A 428 -9.78 -12.69 5.58
N ASN A 429 -10.90 -12.98 6.20
CA ASN A 429 -11.23 -14.31 6.68
C ASN A 429 -11.40 -15.32 5.53
N ARG A 430 -12.04 -14.92 4.44
CA ARG A 430 -12.26 -15.80 3.29
C ARG A 430 -10.97 -16.07 2.53
N ALA A 431 -10.15 -15.05 2.34
CA ALA A 431 -8.88 -15.22 1.67
C ALA A 431 -7.93 -16.11 2.48
N LEU A 432 -7.95 -15.99 3.83
CA LEU A 432 -7.21 -16.88 4.71
C LEU A 432 -7.70 -18.34 4.60
N VAL A 433 -9.01 -18.55 4.64
CA VAL A 433 -9.60 -19.90 4.49
C VAL A 433 -9.26 -20.50 3.14
N PHE A 434 -9.40 -19.73 2.05
CA PHE A 434 -9.03 -20.18 0.71
C PHE A 434 -7.52 -20.51 0.62
N GLY A 435 -6.66 -19.66 1.16
CA GLY A 435 -5.22 -19.89 1.19
C GLY A 435 -4.83 -21.15 1.98
N LEU A 436 -5.47 -21.38 3.13
CA LEU A 436 -5.25 -22.59 3.94
C LEU A 436 -5.75 -23.85 3.22
N GLN A 437 -6.89 -23.79 2.53
CA GLN A 437 -7.40 -24.90 1.72
C GLN A 437 -6.46 -25.20 0.54
N ALA A 438 -6.07 -24.18 -0.23
CA ALA A 438 -5.15 -24.34 -1.35
C ALA A 438 -3.78 -24.90 -0.91
N ARG A 439 -3.32 -24.57 0.32
CA ARG A 439 -2.13 -25.18 0.92
C ARG A 439 -2.40 -26.64 1.32
N GLY A 440 -3.55 -26.95 1.90
CA GLY A 440 -3.94 -28.31 2.24
C GLY A 440 -3.92 -29.24 1.02
N ASP A 441 -4.40 -28.73 -0.12
CA ASP A 441 -4.39 -29.43 -1.41
C ASP A 441 -3.02 -29.38 -2.13
N LYS A 442 -1.99 -28.81 -1.51
CA LYS A 442 -0.62 -28.66 -2.07
C LYS A 442 -0.55 -27.85 -3.37
N LEU A 443 -1.52 -27.00 -3.64
CA LEU A 443 -1.55 -26.11 -4.80
C LEU A 443 -0.58 -24.93 -4.65
N ILE A 444 -0.35 -24.49 -3.40
CA ILE A 444 0.55 -23.37 -3.09
C ILE A 444 1.53 -23.75 -1.96
N SER A 445 2.71 -23.14 -1.99
CA SER A 445 3.71 -23.31 -0.93
C SER A 445 3.36 -22.50 0.33
N ARG A 446 3.95 -22.87 1.48
CA ARG A 446 3.87 -22.07 2.72
C ARG A 446 4.44 -20.66 2.51
N ASP A 447 5.58 -20.57 1.85
CA ASP A 447 6.26 -19.32 1.54
C ASP A 447 5.39 -18.41 0.67
N PHE A 448 4.80 -18.95 -0.41
CA PHE A 448 3.86 -18.18 -1.26
C PHE A 448 2.67 -17.65 -0.46
N LEU A 449 2.04 -18.48 0.37
CA LEU A 449 0.89 -18.05 1.18
C LEU A 449 1.28 -16.92 2.15
N ARG A 450 2.43 -17.04 2.83
CA ARG A 450 2.91 -16.01 3.75
C ARG A 450 3.20 -14.69 3.05
N ARG A 451 3.83 -14.71 1.87
CA ARG A 451 4.09 -13.51 1.05
C ARG A 451 2.84 -12.82 0.52
N GLN A 452 1.77 -13.57 0.36
CA GLN A 452 0.47 -13.05 -0.11
C GLN A 452 -0.43 -12.55 1.03
N MET A 453 -0.06 -12.77 2.29
CA MET A 453 -0.81 -12.20 3.41
C MET A 453 -0.63 -10.69 3.47
N PRO A 454 -1.68 -9.93 3.84
CA PRO A 454 -1.63 -8.47 3.91
C PRO A 454 -0.81 -7.97 5.12
N TRP A 455 -0.07 -8.86 5.76
CA TRP A 455 0.82 -8.52 6.85
C TRP A 455 2.22 -8.30 6.29
N GLU A 456 2.80 -7.18 6.63
CA GLU A 456 4.21 -6.94 6.37
C GLU A 456 5.02 -7.84 7.29
N MET A 457 5.37 -9.01 6.78
CA MET A 457 6.11 -10.03 7.50
C MET A 457 7.43 -10.29 6.76
N ASN A 458 8.52 -10.29 7.49
CA ASN A 458 9.76 -10.86 6.98
C ASN A 458 9.60 -12.39 6.94
N VAL A 459 9.25 -12.90 5.76
CA VAL A 459 8.90 -14.31 5.57
C VAL A 459 10.05 -15.23 5.98
N THR A 460 11.29 -14.87 5.65
CA THR A 460 12.48 -15.66 5.97
C THR A 460 12.72 -15.72 7.47
N GLN A 461 12.65 -14.60 8.17
CA GLN A 461 12.82 -14.55 9.62
C GLN A 461 11.70 -15.30 10.36
N GLU A 462 10.48 -15.22 9.86
CA GLU A 462 9.37 -15.95 10.46
C GLU A 462 9.43 -17.45 10.15
N GLU A 463 9.99 -17.83 9.01
CA GLU A 463 10.25 -19.22 8.66
C GLU A 463 11.30 -19.83 9.59
N GLU A 464 12.40 -19.12 9.84
CA GLU A 464 13.41 -19.53 10.83
C GLU A 464 12.81 -19.67 12.24
N ARG A 465 11.95 -18.74 12.67
CA ARG A 465 11.26 -18.84 13.96
C ARG A 465 10.36 -20.07 14.06
N VAL A 466 9.56 -20.32 13.01
CA VAL A 466 8.68 -21.48 12.96
C VAL A 466 9.49 -22.79 12.95
N GLU A 467 10.61 -22.85 12.22
CA GLU A 467 11.51 -24.01 12.22
C GLU A 467 12.11 -24.24 13.61
N VAL A 468 12.53 -23.18 14.29
CA VAL A 468 13.02 -23.28 15.68
C VAL A 468 11.91 -23.73 16.62
N GLU A 469 10.69 -23.26 16.47
CA GLU A 469 9.53 -23.70 17.27
C GLU A 469 9.20 -25.18 17.00
N GLU A 470 9.15 -25.60 15.73
CA GLU A 470 8.90 -27.00 15.35
C GLU A 470 10.02 -27.91 15.90
N LEU A 471 11.27 -27.46 15.89
CA LEU A 471 12.41 -28.18 16.47
C LEU A 471 12.27 -28.30 18.00
N ARG A 472 11.91 -27.20 18.68
CA ARG A 472 11.66 -27.20 20.13
C ARG A 472 10.57 -28.17 20.54
N ASP A 473 9.46 -28.14 19.79
CA ASP A 473 8.31 -29.03 20.03
C ASP A 473 8.71 -30.49 19.82
N SER A 474 9.47 -30.78 18.78
CA SER A 474 9.99 -32.14 18.52
C SER A 474 10.95 -32.62 19.61
N LEU A 475 11.82 -31.75 20.12
CA LEU A 475 12.72 -32.03 21.23
C LEU A 475 11.93 -32.29 22.53
N MET A 476 10.91 -31.49 22.81
CA MET A 476 10.05 -31.70 23.98
C MET A 476 9.26 -33.00 23.90
N GLN A 477 8.76 -33.37 22.72
CA GLN A 477 8.11 -34.67 22.50
C GLN A 477 9.10 -35.83 22.68
N ALA A 478 10.33 -35.68 22.20
CA ALA A 478 11.38 -36.70 22.41
C ALA A 478 11.69 -36.87 23.91
N VAL A 479 11.88 -35.78 24.66
CA VAL A 479 12.08 -35.82 26.12
C VAL A 479 10.89 -36.48 26.82
N ALA A 480 9.66 -36.17 26.44
CA ALA A 480 8.45 -36.80 27.00
C ALA A 480 8.37 -38.29 26.65
N SER A 481 8.77 -38.70 25.44
CA SER A 481 8.84 -40.12 25.05
C SER A 481 9.88 -40.90 25.83
N TYR A 482 11.05 -40.32 26.11
CA TYR A 482 12.05 -40.91 26.97
C TYR A 482 11.56 -41.06 28.41
N ALA A 483 10.85 -40.06 28.95
CA ALA A 483 10.25 -40.14 30.28
C ALA A 483 9.22 -41.28 30.36
N ASN A 484 8.42 -41.49 29.33
CA ASN A 484 7.44 -42.58 29.25
C ASN A 484 8.08 -43.96 29.06
N ALA A 485 9.27 -44.02 28.48
CA ALA A 485 10.03 -45.28 28.30
C ALA A 485 10.82 -45.73 29.56
N LEU A 486 10.92 -44.89 30.60
CA LEU A 486 11.63 -45.21 31.85
C LEU A 486 11.26 -46.57 32.47
N PRO A 487 9.95 -46.97 32.56
CA PRO A 487 9.59 -48.26 33.12
C PRO A 487 10.10 -49.45 32.27
N GLN A 488 10.12 -49.31 30.95
CA GLN A 488 10.62 -50.35 30.04
C GLN A 488 12.15 -50.48 30.10
N ILE A 489 12.88 -49.37 30.21
CA ILE A 489 14.33 -49.31 30.35
C ILE A 489 14.73 -50.01 31.68
N ALA A 490 13.99 -49.76 32.75
CA ALA A 490 14.22 -50.43 34.04
C ALA A 490 13.98 -51.94 33.97
N MET A 491 12.97 -52.42 33.24
CA MET A 491 12.69 -53.84 33.02
C MET A 491 13.74 -54.55 32.18
N GLN A 492 14.44 -53.85 31.28
CA GLN A 492 15.49 -54.38 30.42
C GLN A 492 16.87 -54.33 31.04
N GLY A 493 17.00 -53.95 32.32
CA GLY A 493 18.28 -53.90 33.05
C GLY A 493 19.13 -52.69 32.71
N GLY A 494 18.58 -51.69 32.02
CA GLY A 494 19.22 -50.41 31.81
C GLY A 494 19.15 -49.53 33.06
N ASP A 495 20.10 -48.61 33.21
CA ASP A 495 20.14 -47.70 34.35
C ASP A 495 19.20 -46.49 34.11
N PRO A 496 18.02 -46.41 34.75
CA PRO A 496 17.06 -45.34 34.56
C PRO A 496 17.56 -44.00 35.13
N SER A 497 18.58 -44.04 36.03
CA SER A 497 19.11 -42.86 36.70
C SER A 497 19.72 -41.85 35.71
N LYS A 498 20.32 -42.32 34.61
CA LYS A 498 20.92 -41.47 33.58
C LYS A 498 19.85 -40.65 32.82
N VAL A 499 18.75 -41.31 32.48
CA VAL A 499 17.64 -40.65 31.78
C VAL A 499 16.92 -39.66 32.71
N ILE A 500 16.73 -40.03 33.97
CA ILE A 500 16.11 -39.15 34.97
C ILE A 500 16.99 -37.91 35.19
N ASN A 501 18.30 -38.06 35.30
CA ASN A 501 19.23 -36.93 35.45
C ASN A 501 19.25 -36.04 34.21
N ALA A 502 19.20 -36.59 33.00
CA ALA A 502 19.14 -35.82 31.78
C ALA A 502 17.82 -34.98 31.71
N ILE A 503 16.68 -35.60 32.02
CA ILE A 503 15.38 -34.90 32.08
C ILE A 503 15.39 -33.81 33.18
N ALA A 504 15.97 -34.12 34.36
CA ALA A 504 16.09 -33.13 35.43
C ALA A 504 16.93 -31.92 35.02
N LYS A 505 18.04 -32.12 34.30
CA LYS A 505 18.88 -31.05 33.73
C LYS A 505 18.06 -30.19 32.73
N VAL A 506 17.28 -30.84 31.86
CA VAL A 506 16.41 -30.10 30.91
C VAL A 506 15.39 -29.24 31.64
N ILE A 507 14.77 -29.73 32.70
CA ILE A 507 13.79 -28.98 33.49
C ILE A 507 14.48 -27.80 34.20
N VAL A 508 15.62 -28.01 34.84
CA VAL A 508 16.33 -26.94 35.56
C VAL A 508 16.88 -25.89 34.60
N GLY A 509 17.49 -26.27 33.47
CA GLY A 509 17.95 -25.32 32.47
C GLY A 509 16.80 -24.47 31.91
N ARG A 510 15.62 -25.10 31.70
CA ARG A 510 14.41 -24.35 31.26
C ARG A 510 13.92 -23.36 32.31
N GLN A 511 14.00 -23.69 33.58
CA GLN A 511 13.64 -22.77 34.67
C GLN A 511 14.64 -21.60 34.77
N ASN A 512 15.89 -21.81 34.39
CA ASN A 512 16.92 -20.77 34.34
C ASN A 512 16.80 -19.86 33.11
N GLY A 513 15.97 -20.24 32.10
CA GLY A 513 15.76 -19.47 30.88
C GLY A 513 16.76 -19.78 29.74
N ASP A 514 17.55 -20.84 29.85
CA ASP A 514 18.53 -21.20 28.83
C ASP A 514 17.85 -21.76 27.57
N PRO A 515 18.46 -21.63 26.36
CA PRO A 515 17.94 -22.17 25.11
C PRO A 515 17.79 -23.70 25.17
N ILE A 516 16.66 -24.23 24.68
CA ILE A 516 16.36 -25.67 24.74
C ILE A 516 17.40 -26.49 23.98
N GLU A 517 17.92 -25.97 22.88
CA GLU A 517 18.93 -26.62 22.04
C GLU A 517 20.21 -26.90 22.81
N GLU A 518 20.70 -25.93 23.58
CA GLU A 518 21.90 -26.05 24.41
C GLU A 518 21.67 -27.01 25.60
N ILE A 519 20.53 -26.88 26.26
CA ILE A 519 20.19 -27.73 27.40
C ILE A 519 20.09 -29.19 26.99
N VAL A 520 19.42 -29.49 25.85
CA VAL A 520 19.30 -30.88 25.38
C VAL A 520 20.64 -31.43 24.91
N ALA A 521 21.45 -30.63 24.20
CA ALA A 521 22.78 -31.03 23.78
C ALA A 521 23.66 -31.36 24.99
N GLU A 522 23.60 -30.57 26.06
CA GLU A 522 24.37 -30.80 27.29
C GLU A 522 23.82 -31.99 28.11
N ALA A 523 22.49 -32.10 28.22
CA ALA A 523 21.86 -33.17 29.01
C ALA A 523 22.08 -34.57 28.42
N PHE A 524 22.16 -34.68 27.09
CA PHE A 524 22.37 -35.95 26.38
C PHE A 524 23.76 -36.09 25.75
N ALA A 525 24.71 -35.20 26.10
CA ALA A 525 26.10 -35.34 25.69
C ALA A 525 26.69 -36.67 26.23
N PRO A 526 27.42 -37.44 25.40
CA PRO A 526 28.09 -38.67 25.90
C PRO A 526 29.11 -38.28 26.96
N GLU A 527 29.05 -38.95 28.12
CA GLU A 527 30.06 -38.79 29.18
C GLU A 527 31.46 -39.00 28.60
N PRO A 528 32.43 -38.13 28.87
CA PRO A 528 33.81 -38.35 28.44
C PRO A 528 34.30 -39.66 29.07
N GLN A 529 34.63 -40.64 28.23
CA GLN A 529 35.20 -41.88 28.69
C GLN A 529 36.48 -41.57 29.50
N PRO A 530 36.64 -42.13 30.73
CA PRO A 530 37.86 -41.92 31.49
C PRO A 530 39.01 -42.43 30.65
N GLN A 531 39.95 -41.56 30.34
CA GLN A 531 41.20 -41.93 29.68
C GLN A 531 41.93 -42.95 30.57
N GLN A 532 42.04 -44.19 30.10
CA GLN A 532 42.90 -45.18 30.71
C GLN A 532 44.35 -44.66 30.71
N PRO A 533 45.06 -44.73 31.81
CA PRO A 533 46.43 -44.27 31.87
C PRO A 533 47.32 -45.12 30.92
N GLN A 534 47.93 -44.47 29.95
CA GLN A 534 48.92 -45.07 29.07
C GLN A 534 50.12 -45.52 29.92
N GLN A 535 50.28 -46.86 30.08
CA GLN A 535 51.53 -47.44 30.53
C GLN A 535 52.60 -47.19 29.47
N GLY A 536 53.70 -46.60 29.93
CA GLY A 536 54.89 -46.33 29.14
C GLY A 536 55.53 -47.58 28.56
N GLY A 537 55.91 -47.56 27.32
CA GLY A 537 56.70 -48.56 26.62
C GLY A 537 57.73 -47.92 25.71
N MET A 538 58.94 -48.26 25.87
CA MET A 538 60.21 -47.79 25.36
C MET A 538 60.37 -47.58 23.86
N PRO A 539 61.38 -46.83 23.42
CA PRO A 539 61.62 -46.46 22.03
C PRO A 539 62.51 -47.48 21.30
N GLY A 540 62.28 -47.63 20.00
CA GLY A 540 63.27 -48.31 19.16
C GLY A 540 62.83 -48.74 17.78
N GLN A 541 63.45 -48.09 16.81
CA GLN A 541 63.73 -48.49 15.41
C GLN A 541 62.78 -48.17 14.29
N GLN A 542 63.19 -47.18 13.51
CA GLN A 542 63.07 -47.02 12.08
C GLN A 542 63.99 -48.01 11.32
N PRO A 543 63.99 -48.00 9.95
CA PRO A 543 63.02 -47.95 8.88
C PRO A 543 63.17 -49.05 7.83
N GLN A 544 62.33 -49.14 6.83
CA GLN A 544 62.72 -49.34 5.42
C GLN A 544 61.50 -49.65 4.53
N ALA A 545 61.25 -48.81 3.51
CA ALA A 545 60.61 -49.16 2.27
C ALA A 545 61.72 -49.78 1.34
N PRO A 546 61.48 -50.29 0.13
CA PRO A 546 60.38 -50.18 -0.79
C PRO A 546 60.04 -51.44 -1.61
N GLY A 547 59.09 -51.47 -2.50
CA GLY A 547 58.98 -52.43 -3.56
C GLY A 547 57.62 -52.62 -4.21
N ALA A 548 57.58 -52.33 -5.47
CA ALA A 548 56.47 -52.22 -6.35
C ALA A 548 55.87 -53.53 -6.88
N GLN A 549 54.62 -53.41 -7.28
CA GLN A 549 53.93 -53.99 -8.45
C GLN A 549 53.27 -55.38 -8.44
N PRO A 550 52.49 -55.80 -9.43
CA PRO A 550 50.98 -55.67 -9.45
C PRO A 550 50.32 -57.03 -9.80
N GLY A 551 49.00 -57.13 -9.71
CA GLY A 551 48.37 -58.27 -10.38
C GLY A 551 47.05 -58.74 -9.78
N GLN A 552 45.97 -58.27 -10.36
CA GLN A 552 44.65 -58.86 -10.65
C GLN A 552 43.86 -59.77 -9.69
N PRO A 553 42.50 -59.76 -9.87
CA PRO A 553 41.52 -60.21 -8.87
C PRO A 553 41.05 -61.65 -9.12
N PRO A 554 40.21 -62.34 -8.41
CA PRO A 554 38.83 -61.98 -8.14
C PRO A 554 38.12 -62.59 -6.89
N MET A 555 36.87 -62.15 -6.69
CA MET A 555 35.71 -62.83 -6.10
C MET A 555 35.69 -63.21 -4.61
N GLY A 556 34.56 -62.79 -3.99
CA GLY A 556 33.99 -63.45 -2.82
C GLY A 556 33.55 -62.52 -1.70
N MET A 557 32.28 -62.14 -1.71
CA MET A 557 31.61 -61.59 -0.54
C MET A 557 31.71 -62.57 0.64
N PRO A 558 31.82 -62.08 1.84
CA PRO A 558 30.65 -62.03 2.73
C PRO A 558 30.55 -60.71 3.52
N ALA A 559 29.33 -60.42 3.96
CA ALA A 559 28.87 -59.20 4.64
C ALA A 559 29.62 -58.89 5.92
N PRO A 560 29.89 -57.61 6.25
CA PRO A 560 30.40 -57.25 7.56
C PRO A 560 29.25 -57.09 8.54
N GLN A 561 29.47 -57.72 9.70
CA GLN A 561 28.67 -57.52 10.92
C GLN A 561 28.69 -56.06 11.36
N GLN A 562 27.51 -55.60 11.71
CA GLN A 562 27.28 -54.29 12.32
C GLN A 562 28.04 -54.16 13.64
N GLY A 563 28.97 -53.23 13.69
CA GLY A 563 29.51 -52.70 14.91
C GLY A 563 28.52 -51.77 15.57
N GLN A 564 28.04 -52.08 16.74
CA GLN A 564 27.24 -51.23 17.62
C GLN A 564 28.07 -50.01 18.04
N GLY A 565 27.59 -48.83 17.70
CA GLY A 565 28.18 -47.55 18.11
C GLY A 565 27.54 -46.36 17.40
N GLY A 566 26.23 -46.38 17.17
CA GLY A 566 25.50 -45.19 16.74
C GLY A 566 25.26 -44.27 17.94
N SER A 567 25.71 -43.04 17.87
CA SER A 567 25.45 -42.03 18.89
C SER A 567 23.94 -41.91 19.15
N ALA A 568 23.55 -41.63 20.38
CA ALA A 568 22.17 -41.43 20.80
C ALA A 568 21.42 -40.43 19.90
N LEU A 569 22.14 -39.49 19.29
CA LEU A 569 21.64 -38.49 18.33
C LEU A 569 21.23 -39.12 16.99
N GLN A 570 21.93 -40.16 16.50
CA GLN A 570 21.52 -40.87 15.27
C GLN A 570 20.31 -41.77 15.50
N GLN A 571 20.13 -42.27 16.70
CA GLN A 571 18.91 -43.03 17.08
C GLN A 571 17.70 -42.09 17.26
N LEU A 572 17.92 -40.87 17.79
CA LEU A 572 16.91 -39.83 17.89
C LEU A 572 16.44 -39.35 16.50
N LEU A 573 17.35 -39.12 15.56
CA LEU A 573 17.06 -38.74 14.18
C LEU A 573 16.34 -39.87 13.40
N ALA A 574 16.70 -41.12 13.66
CA ALA A 574 16.01 -42.28 13.07
C ALA A 574 14.59 -42.47 13.62
N GLY A 575 14.34 -42.12 14.90
CA GLY A 575 13.01 -42.11 15.51
C GLY A 575 12.09 -41.02 14.99
N LEU A 576 12.64 -39.87 14.66
CA LEU A 576 11.91 -38.75 14.07
C LEU A 576 11.40 -39.04 12.65
N ASN A 577 12.11 -39.85 11.88
CA ASN A 577 11.70 -40.24 10.53
C ASN A 577 10.62 -41.37 10.48
N SER A 578 10.43 -42.08 11.59
CA SER A 578 9.46 -43.19 11.67
C SER A 578 8.09 -42.82 12.24
N SER A 579 7.87 -41.61 12.75
CA SER A 579 6.60 -41.14 13.31
C SER A 579 5.64 -40.53 12.26
N GLY A 580 5.60 -41.08 11.06
CA GLY A 580 4.49 -40.89 10.12
C GLY A 580 3.22 -41.53 10.67
N ASN A 581 2.33 -40.73 11.19
CA ASN A 581 1.09 -41.08 11.87
C ASN A 581 0.13 -41.91 10.98
N PRO A 582 -0.08 -43.21 11.21
CA PRO A 582 -0.93 -44.03 10.33
C PRO A 582 -2.45 -43.92 10.59
N GLN A 583 -2.88 -43.03 11.47
CA GLN A 583 -4.31 -42.91 11.80
C GLN A 583 -5.15 -41.97 10.91
N LEU A 584 -4.54 -41.23 10.00
CA LEU A 584 -5.24 -40.35 9.05
C LEU A 584 -5.61 -41.01 7.71
N ALA A 585 -5.13 -42.22 7.42
CA ALA A 585 -5.43 -42.93 6.18
C ALA A 585 -6.73 -43.74 6.21
N ALA A 586 -7.35 -43.95 7.39
CA ALA A 586 -8.51 -44.81 7.52
C ALA A 586 -9.88 -44.12 7.48
N SER A 587 -9.92 -42.77 7.43
CA SER A 587 -11.21 -42.02 7.47
C SER A 587 -11.73 -41.56 6.10
N VAL A 588 -11.01 -41.78 5.00
CA VAL A 588 -11.40 -41.28 3.65
C VAL A 588 -12.03 -42.36 2.75
N SER A 589 -12.03 -43.63 3.16
CA SER A 589 -12.52 -44.72 2.30
C SER A 589 -14.00 -45.14 2.51
N ARG A 590 -14.82 -44.34 3.21
CA ARG A 590 -16.27 -44.63 3.33
C ARG A 590 -17.11 -43.40 3.04
N ARG A 591 -17.29 -43.10 1.74
CA ARG A 591 -18.50 -42.51 1.17
C ARG A 591 -18.36 -42.44 -0.36
N SER A 592 -18.97 -43.39 -1.03
CA SER A 592 -19.42 -43.32 -2.42
C SER A 592 -20.73 -44.10 -2.53
N PRO A 593 -21.54 -43.95 -3.57
CA PRO A 593 -22.68 -43.03 -3.60
C PRO A 593 -24.01 -43.81 -3.83
N ALA A 594 -25.07 -43.14 -3.69
CA ALA A 594 -26.27 -43.40 -4.46
C ALA A 594 -26.85 -42.05 -4.91
#